data_098eef1916bcf5cd675af40fe792e61d
#
_entry.id   098eef1916bcf5cd675af40fe792e61d
#
_cell.length_a   1.000
_cell.length_b   1.000
_cell.length_c   1.000
_cell.angle_alpha   90.00
_cell.angle_beta   90.00
_cell.angle_gamma   90.00
#
_symmetry.space_group_name_H-M   'P 1'
#
loop_
_entity.id
_entity.type
_entity.pdbx_description
1 polymer ?
#
loop_
_entity_poly.entity_id
_entity_poly.type
_entity_poly.pdbx_seq_one_letter_code
_entity_poly.pdbx_strand_id
1 'polypeptide(L)'
;IDSEFKFIERIHSSRHATSKETYLPDDFFEKLDKKPILQLYKLLLKTEDWRTELKNIFDLVYKANEKIDPFNQYSIFRVGNQVHNIEPVKIKNIEREWIIGQDKNVERLENLMTAFVAGNQIPFVALYGEPGVGKTLSMKYLANKLDFKLILIDSSWTSNLLKLAEFYGEKGYPTVIYI
;
A
#
# COMPACT_ATOMS: atom_id res chain seq x y z
N ILE A 1 14.18 22.99 -13.69
CA ILE A 1 13.44 21.86 -13.09
C ILE A 1 12.04 22.33 -12.65
N ASP A 2 11.96 23.38 -11.84
CA ASP A 2 10.67 23.87 -11.31
C ASP A 2 9.75 24.47 -12.40
N SER A 3 10.29 25.08 -13.45
CA SER A 3 9.49 25.65 -14.55
C SER A 3 8.87 24.58 -15.45
N GLU A 4 9.61 23.50 -15.71
CA GLU A 4 9.14 22.35 -16.52
C GLU A 4 8.07 21.56 -15.77
N PHE A 5 8.23 21.41 -14.45
CA PHE A 5 7.25 20.71 -13.63
C PHE A 5 5.95 21.51 -13.48
N LYS A 6 6.02 22.84 -13.31
CA LYS A 6 4.86 23.73 -13.34
C LYS A 6 4.09 23.68 -14.66
N PHE A 7 4.76 23.42 -15.77
CA PHE A 7 4.11 23.22 -17.06
C PHE A 7 3.25 21.94 -17.09
N ILE A 8 3.75 20.83 -16.51
CA ILE A 8 3.01 19.58 -16.39
C ILE A 8 1.77 19.76 -15.49
N GLU A 9 1.93 20.45 -14.36
CA GLU A 9 0.82 20.81 -13.45
C GLU A 9 -0.25 21.64 -14.17
N ARG A 10 0.15 22.60 -15.01
CA ARG A 10 -0.77 23.42 -15.82
C ARG A 10 -1.55 22.62 -16.85
N ILE A 11 -0.92 21.65 -17.52
CA ILE A 11 -1.61 20.78 -18.48
C ILE A 11 -2.66 19.94 -17.73
N HIS A 12 -2.33 19.44 -16.56
CA HIS A 12 -3.26 18.68 -15.73
C HIS A 12 -4.46 19.56 -15.31
N SER A 13 -4.21 20.76 -14.78
CA SER A 13 -5.25 21.69 -14.35
C SER A 13 -6.17 22.13 -15.50
N SER A 14 -5.64 22.29 -16.71
CA SER A 14 -6.44 22.67 -17.89
C SER A 14 -7.33 21.54 -18.44
N ARG A 15 -6.95 20.27 -18.23
CA ARG A 15 -7.76 19.12 -18.65
C ARG A 15 -8.95 18.83 -17.72
N HIS A 16 -8.89 19.27 -16.47
CA HIS A 16 -10.00 19.09 -15.53
C HIS A 16 -11.25 19.92 -15.86
N ALA A 17 -11.16 20.87 -16.77
CA ALA A 17 -12.33 21.67 -17.20
C ALA A 17 -13.30 20.92 -18.14
N THR A 18 -12.97 19.73 -18.64
CA THR A 18 -13.74 19.11 -19.73
C THR A 18 -14.00 17.61 -19.64
N SER A 19 -13.55 16.87 -18.60
CA SER A 19 -13.84 15.44 -18.50
C SER A 19 -14.04 14.95 -17.05
N LYS A 20 -15.04 14.09 -16.89
CA LYS A 20 -15.40 13.42 -15.65
C LYS A 20 -14.19 12.79 -14.94
N GLU A 21 -13.92 13.30 -13.73
CA GLU A 21 -13.40 12.64 -12.56
C GLU A 21 -12.25 11.62 -12.72
N THR A 22 -11.03 12.13 -12.77
CA THR A 22 -9.93 11.47 -12.09
C THR A 22 -9.58 12.34 -10.89
N TYR A 23 -10.03 11.96 -9.71
CA TYR A 23 -9.76 12.64 -8.46
C TYR A 23 -8.29 12.41 -8.10
N LEU A 24 -7.42 13.28 -8.54
CA LEU A 24 -6.08 13.35 -8.00
C LEU A 24 -6.13 14.27 -6.76
N PRO A 25 -5.60 13.85 -5.61
CA PRO A 25 -5.50 14.71 -4.43
C PRO A 25 -4.76 16.00 -4.75
N ASP A 26 -5.14 17.11 -4.10
CA ASP A 26 -4.53 18.42 -4.31
C ASP A 26 -3.01 18.42 -4.09
N ASP A 27 -2.51 17.52 -3.23
CA ASP A 27 -1.09 17.33 -2.93
C ASP A 27 -0.40 16.25 -3.79
N PHE A 28 -1.09 15.71 -4.81
CA PHE A 28 -0.57 14.63 -5.66
C PHE A 28 0.80 14.98 -6.26
N PHE A 29 0.92 16.17 -6.84
CA PHE A 29 2.16 16.61 -7.48
C PHE A 29 3.28 16.93 -6.48
N GLU A 30 2.94 17.24 -5.22
CA GLU A 30 3.94 17.46 -4.18
C GLU A 30 4.56 16.15 -3.68
N LYS A 31 3.80 15.06 -3.73
CA LYS A 31 4.23 13.72 -3.32
C LYS A 31 5.00 12.97 -4.40
N LEU A 32 4.86 13.37 -5.66
CA LEU A 32 5.57 12.76 -6.79
C LEU A 32 7.09 12.93 -6.67
N ASP A 33 7.84 11.87 -7.00
CA ASP A 33 9.26 12.02 -7.27
C ASP A 33 9.44 12.76 -8.60
N LYS A 34 9.78 14.04 -8.49
CA LYS A 34 9.93 14.95 -9.66
C LYS A 34 10.99 14.46 -10.64
N LYS A 35 12.01 13.73 -10.16
CA LYS A 35 13.15 13.32 -10.99
C LYS A 35 12.77 12.29 -12.08
N PRO A 36 12.08 11.18 -11.79
CA PRO A 36 11.61 10.25 -12.82
C PRO A 36 10.63 10.90 -13.80
N ILE A 37 9.75 11.77 -13.33
CA ILE A 37 8.77 12.46 -14.18
C ILE A 37 9.44 13.39 -15.19
N LEU A 38 10.45 14.12 -14.77
CA LEU A 38 11.23 14.97 -15.69
C LEU A 38 12.02 14.13 -16.71
N GLN A 39 12.54 12.99 -16.30
CA GLN A 39 13.18 12.05 -17.20
C GLN A 39 12.19 11.51 -18.23
N LEU A 40 11.00 11.11 -17.78
CA LEU A 40 9.91 10.68 -18.65
C LEU A 40 9.53 11.77 -19.65
N TYR A 41 9.32 13.00 -19.19
CA TYR A 41 8.99 14.12 -20.06
C TYR A 41 10.06 14.37 -21.13
N LYS A 42 11.35 14.36 -20.76
CA LYS A 42 12.46 14.51 -21.71
C LYS A 42 12.56 13.36 -22.71
N LEU A 43 12.27 12.15 -22.26
CA LEU A 43 12.20 10.97 -23.11
C LEU A 43 11.08 11.11 -24.15
N LEU A 44 9.87 11.46 -23.69
CA LEU A 44 8.69 11.64 -24.54
C LEU A 44 8.87 12.71 -25.61
N LEU A 45 9.59 13.79 -25.30
CA LEU A 45 9.88 14.86 -26.27
C LEU A 45 10.88 14.46 -27.36
N LYS A 46 11.75 13.48 -27.09
CA LYS A 46 12.81 13.03 -28.01
C LYS A 46 12.47 11.79 -28.81
N THR A 47 11.43 11.08 -28.40
CA THR A 47 11.11 9.77 -28.96
C THR A 47 10.23 9.91 -30.19
N GLU A 48 10.73 9.48 -31.33
CA GLU A 48 9.97 9.38 -32.58
C GLU A 48 9.22 8.05 -32.67
N ASP A 49 9.79 6.96 -32.09
CA ASP A 49 9.18 5.63 -32.04
C ASP A 49 8.93 5.19 -30.59
N TRP A 50 7.69 5.32 -30.16
CA TRP A 50 7.20 4.96 -28.81
C TRP A 50 7.31 3.46 -28.49
N ARG A 51 7.31 2.60 -29.50
CA ARG A 51 7.31 1.14 -29.30
C ARG A 51 8.64 0.65 -28.78
N THR A 52 9.74 1.23 -29.26
CA THR A 52 11.08 0.90 -28.78
C THR A 52 11.36 1.42 -27.39
N GLU A 53 10.73 2.52 -27.01
CA GLU A 53 10.94 3.19 -25.71
C GLU A 53 9.92 2.78 -24.63
N LEU A 54 8.91 1.96 -24.95
CA LEU A 54 7.84 1.58 -24.01
C LEU A 54 8.39 1.06 -22.68
N LYS A 55 9.42 0.23 -22.69
CA LYS A 55 10.00 -0.32 -21.47
C LYS A 55 10.56 0.79 -20.57
N ASN A 56 11.33 1.71 -21.13
CA ASN A 56 11.90 2.84 -20.38
C ASN A 56 10.81 3.76 -19.84
N ILE A 57 9.74 3.96 -20.60
CA ILE A 57 8.56 4.73 -20.19
C ILE A 57 7.88 4.06 -18.98
N PHE A 58 7.62 2.75 -19.03
CA PHE A 58 7.02 2.01 -17.93
C PHE A 58 7.89 2.03 -16.69
N ASP A 59 9.20 1.83 -16.82
CA ASP A 59 10.14 1.88 -15.68
C ASP A 59 10.15 3.26 -15.00
N LEU A 60 10.06 4.34 -15.78
CA LEU A 60 10.00 5.70 -15.22
C LEU A 60 8.67 5.99 -14.55
N VAL A 61 7.55 5.56 -15.14
CA VAL A 61 6.21 5.67 -14.55
C VAL A 61 6.13 4.87 -13.24
N TYR A 62 6.65 3.63 -13.25
CA TYR A 62 6.71 2.80 -12.05
C TYR A 62 7.49 3.47 -10.92
N LYS A 63 8.71 3.96 -11.21
CA LYS A 63 9.55 4.68 -10.23
C LYS A 63 8.88 5.96 -9.71
N ALA A 64 8.14 6.66 -10.56
CA ALA A 64 7.39 7.85 -10.13
C ALA A 64 6.24 7.50 -9.17
N ASN A 65 5.56 6.37 -9.41
CA ASN A 65 4.46 5.88 -8.58
C ASN A 65 4.93 5.20 -7.29
N GLU A 66 6.16 4.71 -7.23
CA GLU A 66 6.70 3.98 -6.10
C GLU A 66 6.61 4.76 -4.77
N LYS A 67 6.74 6.09 -4.84
CA LYS A 67 6.59 6.99 -3.67
C LYS A 67 5.15 7.40 -3.36
N ILE A 68 4.21 7.14 -4.28
CA ILE A 68 2.81 7.58 -4.14
C ILE A 68 1.97 6.48 -3.55
N ASP A 69 2.25 5.23 -3.89
CA ASP A 69 1.48 4.11 -3.36
C ASP A 69 1.79 3.95 -1.85
N PRO A 70 0.82 4.21 -0.96
CA PRO A 70 1.02 4.07 0.47
C PRO A 70 1.41 2.64 0.86
N PHE A 71 1.08 1.63 0.06
CA PHE A 71 1.50 0.25 0.27
C PHE A 71 3.02 0.05 0.18
N ASN A 72 3.73 0.90 -0.56
CA ASN A 72 5.19 0.86 -0.60
C ASN A 72 5.87 1.47 0.64
N GLN A 73 5.13 2.31 1.40
CA GLN A 73 5.67 3.05 2.53
C GLN A 73 5.26 2.47 3.89
N TYR A 74 4.10 1.82 3.94
CA TYR A 74 3.51 1.36 5.20
C TYR A 74 3.08 -0.10 5.08
N SER A 75 3.13 -0.81 6.20
CA SER A 75 2.67 -2.20 6.30
C SER A 75 1.31 -2.33 6.97
N ILE A 76 0.81 -1.29 7.64
CA ILE A 76 -0.41 -1.37 8.44
C ILE A 76 -1.38 -0.26 8.02
N PHE A 77 -2.62 -0.65 7.76
CA PHE A 77 -3.68 0.26 7.31
C PHE A 77 -4.96 0.03 8.10
N ARG A 78 -5.80 1.07 8.15
CA ARG A 78 -7.18 0.97 8.61
C ARG A 78 -8.12 1.34 7.47
N VAL A 79 -9.20 0.58 7.31
CA VAL A 79 -10.24 0.89 6.34
C VAL A 79 -11.16 1.97 6.91
N GLY A 80 -11.43 3.00 6.13
CA GLY A 80 -12.41 4.04 6.44
C GLY A 80 -13.83 3.63 6.05
N ASN A 81 -14.61 4.57 5.53
CA ASN A 81 -16.01 4.35 5.18
C ASN A 81 -16.22 3.62 3.84
N GLN A 82 -15.19 3.48 3.03
CA GLN A 82 -15.22 2.81 1.73
C GLN A 82 -14.01 1.91 1.57
N VAL A 83 -14.12 0.86 0.75
CA VAL A 83 -13.06 -0.16 0.54
C VAL A 83 -11.73 0.46 0.10
N HIS A 84 -11.77 1.48 -0.74
CA HIS A 84 -10.58 2.18 -1.23
C HIS A 84 -10.07 3.29 -0.31
N ASN A 85 -10.84 3.66 0.71
CA ASN A 85 -10.43 4.67 1.67
C ASN A 85 -9.62 4.00 2.79
N ILE A 86 -8.31 4.00 2.63
CA ILE A 86 -7.38 3.44 3.60
C ILE A 86 -6.52 4.53 4.21
N GLU A 87 -6.32 4.43 5.50
CA GLU A 87 -5.44 5.31 6.25
C GLU A 87 -4.24 4.52 6.77
N PRO A 88 -3.00 4.95 6.46
CA PRO A 88 -1.83 4.29 7.01
C PRO A 88 -1.76 4.50 8.52
N VAL A 89 -1.58 3.43 9.25
CA VAL A 89 -1.40 3.48 10.70
C VAL A 89 0.07 3.69 11.00
N LYS A 90 0.42 4.93 11.32
CA LYS A 90 1.80 5.31 11.68
C LYS A 90 2.12 4.78 13.07
N ILE A 91 2.67 3.59 13.14
CA ILE A 91 3.14 3.00 14.39
C ILE A 91 4.68 3.04 14.34
N LYS A 92 5.31 3.50 15.42
CA LYS A 92 6.75 3.31 15.64
C LYS A 92 7.04 1.82 15.62
N ASN A 93 8.25 1.44 15.21
CA ASN A 93 8.68 0.03 15.20
C ASN A 93 8.25 -0.66 16.49
N ILE A 94 7.43 -1.68 16.34
CA ILE A 94 6.99 -2.51 17.46
C ILE A 94 8.13 -3.50 17.71
N GLU A 95 8.66 -3.48 18.93
CA GLU A 95 9.72 -4.40 19.33
C GLU A 95 9.12 -5.68 19.88
N ARG A 96 9.85 -6.80 19.70
CA ARG A 96 9.40 -8.12 20.14
C ARG A 96 9.16 -8.17 21.65
N GLU A 97 9.98 -7.44 22.39
CA GLU A 97 10.00 -7.35 23.86
C GLU A 97 8.72 -6.74 24.43
N TRP A 98 7.94 -6.01 23.64
CA TRP A 98 6.65 -5.46 24.05
C TRP A 98 5.55 -6.53 24.14
N ILE A 99 5.78 -7.72 23.57
CA ILE A 99 4.81 -8.82 23.56
C ILE A 99 5.21 -9.83 24.64
N ILE A 100 4.82 -9.55 25.88
CA ILE A 100 5.24 -10.31 27.06
C ILE A 100 4.41 -11.59 27.20
N GLY A 101 5.07 -12.70 27.52
CA GLY A 101 4.41 -13.96 27.90
C GLY A 101 3.72 -14.70 26.73
N GLN A 102 3.95 -14.29 25.48
CA GLN A 102 3.32 -14.90 24.31
C GLN A 102 4.33 -15.55 23.34
N ASP A 103 5.53 -15.91 23.80
CA ASP A 103 6.62 -16.35 22.93
C ASP A 103 6.25 -17.48 21.99
N LYS A 104 5.68 -18.57 22.53
CA LYS A 104 5.26 -19.74 21.72
C LYS A 104 4.15 -19.40 20.72
N ASN A 105 3.22 -18.52 21.11
CA ASN A 105 2.11 -18.13 20.24
C ASN A 105 2.60 -17.22 19.11
N VAL A 106 3.50 -16.29 19.40
CA VAL A 106 4.10 -15.40 18.41
C VAL A 106 4.97 -16.20 17.44
N GLU A 107 5.78 -17.14 17.92
CA GLU A 107 6.60 -18.01 17.06
C GLU A 107 5.73 -18.85 16.12
N ARG A 108 4.66 -19.46 16.64
CA ARG A 108 3.70 -20.19 15.82
C ARG A 108 3.04 -19.33 14.76
N LEU A 109 2.63 -18.11 15.14
CA LEU A 109 2.01 -17.17 14.23
C LEU A 109 3.02 -16.67 13.19
N GLU A 110 4.26 -16.43 13.57
CA GLU A 110 5.36 -16.05 12.68
C GLU A 110 5.61 -17.12 11.62
N ASN A 111 5.66 -18.41 12.00
CA ASN A 111 5.82 -19.51 11.06
C ASN A 111 4.68 -19.57 10.05
N LEU A 112 3.43 -19.34 10.49
CA LEU A 112 2.27 -19.28 9.59
C LEU A 112 2.37 -18.09 8.63
N MET A 113 2.70 -16.89 9.12
CA MET A 113 2.80 -15.69 8.30
C MET A 113 3.98 -15.76 7.33
N THR A 114 5.09 -16.38 7.74
CA THR A 114 6.24 -16.63 6.85
C THR A 114 5.83 -17.55 5.69
N ALA A 115 5.10 -18.63 5.96
CA ALA A 115 4.59 -19.50 4.92
C ALA A 115 3.61 -18.76 3.98
N PHE A 116 2.75 -17.90 4.53
CA PHE A 116 1.82 -17.07 3.76
C PHE A 116 2.57 -16.12 2.80
N VAL A 117 3.55 -15.38 3.30
CA VAL A 117 4.36 -14.44 2.49
C VAL A 117 5.14 -15.18 1.40
N ALA A 118 5.54 -16.44 1.65
CA ALA A 118 6.15 -17.32 0.66
C ALA A 118 5.17 -17.85 -0.40
N GLY A 119 3.90 -17.43 -0.37
CA GLY A 119 2.88 -17.80 -1.35
C GLY A 119 2.07 -19.06 -1.02
N ASN A 120 2.22 -19.64 0.18
CA ASN A 120 1.39 -20.77 0.58
C ASN A 120 -0.02 -20.31 0.93
N GLN A 121 -1.00 -21.13 0.59
CA GLN A 121 -2.38 -20.90 1.00
C GLN A 121 -2.53 -21.19 2.50
N ILE A 122 -2.86 -20.14 3.27
CA ILE A 122 -3.14 -20.28 4.69
C ILE A 122 -4.65 -20.16 4.91
N PRO A 123 -5.26 -21.08 5.65
CA PRO A 123 -6.67 -20.99 6.00
C PRO A 123 -6.91 -19.81 6.94
N PHE A 124 -8.19 -19.51 7.17
CA PHE A 124 -8.60 -18.54 8.17
C PHE A 124 -7.96 -18.87 9.55
N VAL A 125 -7.36 -17.82 10.16
CA VAL A 125 -6.69 -17.95 11.47
C VAL A 125 -7.47 -17.18 12.51
N ALA A 126 -7.89 -17.83 13.58
CA ALA A 126 -8.55 -17.18 14.71
C ALA A 126 -7.56 -16.99 15.87
N LEU A 127 -7.36 -15.75 16.29
CA LEU A 127 -6.62 -15.41 17.49
C LEU A 127 -7.60 -15.19 18.64
N TYR A 128 -7.62 -16.08 19.60
CA TYR A 128 -8.49 -16.01 20.77
C TYR A 128 -7.69 -15.83 22.07
N GLY A 129 -8.30 -15.28 23.09
CA GLY A 129 -7.70 -15.01 24.39
C GLY A 129 -8.24 -13.74 25.00
N GLU A 130 -7.86 -13.46 26.24
CA GLU A 130 -8.28 -12.29 27.01
C GLU A 130 -7.94 -10.96 26.33
N PRO A 131 -8.72 -9.91 26.54
CA PRO A 131 -8.34 -8.56 26.11
C PRO A 131 -6.98 -8.15 26.68
N GLY A 132 -6.17 -7.45 25.90
CA GLY A 132 -4.87 -6.93 26.36
C GLY A 132 -3.69 -7.89 26.28
N VAL A 133 -3.88 -9.18 25.96
CA VAL A 133 -2.76 -10.16 25.86
C VAL A 133 -1.86 -10.00 24.65
N GLY A 134 -2.00 -8.95 23.86
CA GLY A 134 -1.09 -8.64 22.75
C GLY A 134 -1.44 -9.23 21.39
N LYS A 135 -2.66 -9.79 21.17
CA LYS A 135 -3.07 -10.36 19.86
C LYS A 135 -2.83 -9.41 18.68
N THR A 136 -3.44 -8.24 18.75
CA THR A 136 -3.30 -7.21 17.70
C THR A 136 -1.87 -6.68 17.60
N LEU A 137 -1.17 -6.57 18.71
CA LEU A 137 0.22 -6.14 18.75
C LEU A 137 1.14 -7.14 18.04
N SER A 138 0.90 -8.45 18.26
CA SER A 138 1.64 -9.53 17.57
C SER A 138 1.45 -9.47 16.05
N MET A 139 0.22 -9.27 15.57
CA MET A 139 -0.04 -9.12 14.14
C MET A 139 0.64 -7.90 13.53
N LYS A 140 0.60 -6.76 14.23
CA LYS A 140 1.27 -5.54 13.79
C LYS A 140 2.80 -5.68 13.78
N TYR A 141 3.38 -6.35 14.78
CA TYR A 141 4.80 -6.68 14.83
C TYR A 141 5.20 -7.53 13.62
N LEU A 142 4.46 -8.61 13.34
CA LEU A 142 4.75 -9.50 12.23
C LEU A 142 4.56 -8.84 10.86
N ALA A 143 3.58 -7.95 10.71
CA ALA A 143 3.38 -7.21 9.47
C ALA A 143 4.61 -6.36 9.12
N ASN A 144 5.20 -5.68 10.12
CA ASN A 144 6.43 -4.92 9.91
C ASN A 144 7.65 -5.83 9.68
N LYS A 145 7.72 -6.96 10.38
CA LYS A 145 8.88 -7.88 10.31
C LYS A 145 8.93 -8.65 8.99
N LEU A 146 7.78 -9.10 8.48
CA LEU A 146 7.68 -10.00 7.33
C LEU A 146 7.22 -9.30 6.05
N ASP A 147 7.01 -7.98 6.11
CA ASP A 147 6.60 -7.12 4.98
C ASP A 147 5.32 -7.58 4.27
N PHE A 148 4.31 -8.01 5.02
CA PHE A 148 2.96 -8.16 4.50
C PHE A 148 2.07 -6.97 4.87
N LYS A 149 0.98 -6.75 4.14
CA LYS A 149 0.05 -5.65 4.40
C LYS A 149 -1.04 -6.11 5.37
N LEU A 150 -1.15 -5.43 6.50
CA LEU A 150 -2.16 -5.69 7.53
C LEU A 150 -3.27 -4.66 7.42
N ILE A 151 -4.44 -5.09 7.02
CA ILE A 151 -5.63 -4.26 6.88
C ILE A 151 -6.51 -4.44 8.12
N LEU A 152 -6.55 -3.43 8.97
CA LEU A 152 -7.39 -3.41 10.16
C LEU A 152 -8.80 -2.96 9.80
N ILE A 153 -9.78 -3.76 10.15
CA ILE A 153 -11.19 -3.44 9.98
C ILE A 153 -11.93 -3.55 11.30
N ASP A 154 -13.04 -2.85 11.43
CA ASP A 154 -13.98 -3.07 12.51
C ASP A 154 -15.07 -4.09 12.11
N SER A 155 -15.90 -4.48 13.08
CA SER A 155 -16.94 -5.50 12.87
C SER A 155 -18.00 -5.09 11.85
N SER A 156 -18.18 -3.80 11.54
CA SER A 156 -19.14 -3.34 10.52
C SER A 156 -18.78 -3.82 9.10
N TRP A 157 -17.51 -4.14 8.88
CA TRP A 157 -17.00 -4.62 7.59
C TRP A 157 -17.18 -6.12 7.36
N THR A 158 -17.63 -6.90 8.36
CA THR A 158 -17.73 -8.37 8.26
C THR A 158 -18.63 -8.84 7.11
N SER A 159 -19.69 -8.11 6.80
CA SER A 159 -20.57 -8.39 5.65
C SER A 159 -19.93 -8.09 4.28
N ASN A 160 -18.82 -7.38 4.24
CA ASN A 160 -18.12 -6.96 3.03
C ASN A 160 -16.73 -7.58 2.86
N LEU A 161 -16.41 -8.63 3.63
CA LEU A 161 -15.08 -9.27 3.60
C LEU A 161 -14.63 -9.73 2.21
N LEU A 162 -15.54 -10.27 1.40
CA LEU A 162 -15.25 -10.68 0.03
C LEU A 162 -14.81 -9.48 -0.82
N LYS A 163 -15.52 -8.38 -0.75
CA LYS A 163 -15.17 -7.16 -1.50
C LYS A 163 -13.80 -6.60 -1.07
N LEU A 164 -13.49 -6.68 0.23
CA LEU A 164 -12.16 -6.30 0.74
C LEU A 164 -11.09 -7.22 0.21
N ALA A 165 -11.32 -8.54 0.25
CA ALA A 165 -10.36 -9.54 -0.22
C ALA A 165 -10.08 -9.38 -1.73
N GLU A 166 -11.10 -9.17 -2.55
CA GLU A 166 -10.97 -8.90 -3.98
C GLU A 166 -10.15 -7.64 -4.22
N PHE A 167 -10.57 -6.52 -3.62
CA PHE A 167 -9.93 -5.22 -3.82
C PHE A 167 -8.45 -5.21 -3.41
N TYR A 168 -8.11 -5.78 -2.24
CA TYR A 168 -6.73 -5.79 -1.78
C TYR A 168 -5.91 -6.93 -2.40
N GLY A 169 -6.54 -8.02 -2.81
CA GLY A 169 -5.89 -9.11 -3.56
C GLY A 169 -5.34 -8.65 -4.92
N GLU A 170 -6.04 -7.75 -5.60
CA GLU A 170 -5.62 -7.17 -6.87
C GLU A 170 -4.38 -6.26 -6.77
N LYS A 171 -4.03 -5.80 -5.56
CA LYS A 171 -2.86 -4.95 -5.34
C LYS A 171 -1.52 -5.67 -5.47
N GLY A 172 -1.51 -7.00 -5.48
CA GLY A 172 -0.30 -7.81 -5.67
C GLY A 172 0.62 -7.91 -4.45
N TYR A 173 0.19 -7.43 -3.28
CA TYR A 173 0.91 -7.58 -2.02
C TYR A 173 0.35 -8.72 -1.17
N PRO A 174 1.19 -9.48 -0.44
CA PRO A 174 0.68 -10.37 0.59
C PRO A 174 -0.14 -9.57 1.59
N THR A 175 -1.45 -9.83 1.68
CA THR A 175 -2.38 -9.00 2.45
C THR A 175 -3.18 -9.84 3.43
N VAL A 176 -3.22 -9.40 4.69
CA VAL A 176 -4.02 -10.00 5.76
C VAL A 176 -5.07 -9.00 6.21
N ILE A 177 -6.33 -9.42 6.21
CA ILE A 177 -7.44 -8.65 6.78
C ILE A 177 -7.62 -9.09 8.23
N TYR A 178 -7.57 -8.15 9.17
CA TYR A 178 -7.67 -8.37 10.61
C TYR A 178 -8.86 -7.60 11.19
N ILE A 179 -9.73 -8.34 11.88
CA ILE A 179 -10.98 -7.83 12.47
C ILE A 179 -10.77 -7.55 13.96
#